data_29a063d90c532dce012efca829dde266
#
_entry.id   29a063d90c532dce012efca829dde266
#
_cell.length_a   1.000
_cell.length_b   1.000
_cell.length_c   1.000
_cell.angle_alpha   90.00
_cell.angle_beta   90.00
_cell.angle_gamma   90.00
#
_symmetry.space_group_name_H-M   'P 1'
#
loop_
_entity.id
_entity.type
_entity.pdbx_description
1 polymer ?
#
loop_
_entity_poly.entity_id
_entity_poly.type
_entity_poly.pdbx_seq_one_letter_code
_entity_poly.pdbx_strand_id
1 'polypeptide(L)'
;MKGAADLILNGELTVVGRLVDASNATLLAQVVGTDPIIEVIYKPVAGERPLWDFPDGNLAFREYSAFLLSDLAKFNIVPYTVLREGPFGFGMVQEWIHIDDSVDVVEFGQGDDAQLRKLALFDAIINNTDRKFGHLLVDKNGALKGCDHGVSFHSEDKLRTVLWQFANEEFSNNEIALLNNVKGLDLDLFKEYLTPDEIGALSRRIERLVTSGIFPEPSQSWPAVPWPPV
;
A
#
# COMPACT_ATOMS: atom_id res chain seq x y z
N MET A 1 8.37 -24.16 -15.31
CA MET A 1 7.96 -22.81 -15.75
C MET A 1 8.27 -21.84 -14.62
N LYS A 2 8.81 -20.66 -14.91
CA LYS A 2 8.99 -19.60 -13.92
C LYS A 2 7.63 -19.14 -13.41
N GLY A 3 7.47 -18.93 -12.10
CA GLY A 3 6.22 -18.40 -11.54
C GLY A 3 6.03 -16.93 -11.93
N ALA A 4 4.78 -16.41 -11.84
CA ALA A 4 4.46 -15.01 -12.16
C ALA A 4 5.37 -14.02 -11.40
N ALA A 5 5.62 -14.27 -10.11
CA ALA A 5 6.51 -13.45 -9.28
C ALA A 5 7.95 -13.37 -9.83
N ASP A 6 8.52 -14.51 -10.28
CA ASP A 6 9.87 -14.52 -10.89
C ASP A 6 9.90 -13.76 -12.23
N LEU A 7 8.82 -13.83 -13.00
CA LEU A 7 8.69 -13.10 -14.26
C LEU A 7 8.53 -11.59 -14.04
N ILE A 8 7.77 -11.17 -13.03
CA ILE A 8 7.66 -9.76 -12.65
C ILE A 8 9.02 -9.22 -12.17
N LEU A 9 9.75 -10.02 -11.39
CA LEU A 9 11.08 -9.63 -10.88
C LEU A 9 12.13 -9.55 -11.98
N ASN A 10 12.19 -10.52 -12.89
CA ASN A 10 13.34 -10.74 -13.79
C ASN A 10 13.01 -10.62 -15.28
N GLY A 11 11.72 -10.61 -15.66
CA GLY A 11 11.31 -10.54 -17.07
C GLY A 11 11.56 -9.15 -17.67
N GLU A 12 11.72 -9.07 -18.98
CA GLU A 12 11.81 -7.81 -19.70
C GLU A 12 10.45 -7.09 -19.67
N LEU A 13 10.45 -5.78 -19.44
CA LEU A 13 9.24 -4.95 -19.39
C LEU A 13 9.10 -4.10 -20.66
N THR A 14 7.90 -4.10 -21.22
CA THR A 14 7.50 -3.14 -22.24
C THR A 14 6.41 -2.23 -21.70
N VAL A 15 6.65 -0.92 -21.71
CA VAL A 15 5.64 0.08 -21.32
C VAL A 15 4.61 0.20 -22.45
N VAL A 16 3.33 0.03 -22.10
CA VAL A 16 2.21 0.07 -23.04
C VAL A 16 1.32 1.30 -22.87
N GLY A 17 1.43 2.00 -21.74
CA GLY A 17 0.65 3.21 -21.48
C GLY A 17 1.09 3.96 -20.23
N ARG A 18 0.46 5.12 -20.02
CA ARG A 18 0.59 5.93 -18.80
C ARG A 18 -0.80 6.15 -18.21
N LEU A 19 -0.93 5.99 -16.90
CA LEU A 19 -2.16 6.34 -16.19
C LEU A 19 -2.25 7.88 -16.11
N VAL A 20 -3.35 8.44 -16.59
CA VAL A 20 -3.48 9.91 -16.83
C VAL A 20 -3.76 10.64 -15.51
N ASP A 21 -4.48 10.00 -14.58
CA ASP A 21 -4.94 10.60 -13.32
C ASP A 21 -3.96 10.44 -12.17
N ALA A 22 -2.78 9.84 -12.42
CA ALA A 22 -1.75 9.67 -11.41
C ALA A 22 -0.89 10.93 -11.24
N SER A 23 -0.63 11.33 -9.99
CA SER A 23 0.21 12.49 -9.65
C SER A 23 1.68 12.32 -10.04
N ASN A 24 2.18 11.08 -10.05
CA ASN A 24 3.54 10.68 -10.45
C ASN A 24 3.52 9.95 -11.80
N ALA A 25 4.70 9.66 -12.35
CA ALA A 25 4.80 8.85 -13.56
C ALA A 25 4.42 7.38 -13.26
N THR A 26 3.14 7.08 -13.37
CA THR A 26 2.59 5.72 -13.22
C THR A 26 2.36 5.12 -14.60
N LEU A 27 3.07 4.06 -14.91
CA LEU A 27 3.10 3.43 -16.22
C LEU A 27 2.47 2.03 -16.16
N LEU A 28 1.60 1.73 -17.12
CA LEU A 28 1.17 0.36 -17.40
C LEU A 28 2.25 -0.30 -18.27
N ALA A 29 2.73 -1.43 -17.82
CA ALA A 29 3.73 -2.22 -18.56
C ALA A 29 3.30 -3.69 -18.61
N GLN A 30 3.93 -4.43 -19.52
CA GLN A 30 3.72 -5.87 -19.70
C GLN A 30 5.06 -6.60 -19.64
N VAL A 31 5.06 -7.80 -19.07
CA VAL A 31 6.24 -8.68 -19.10
C VAL A 31 6.32 -9.35 -20.47
N VAL A 32 7.43 -9.14 -21.18
CA VAL A 32 7.62 -9.63 -22.56
C VAL A 32 7.59 -11.15 -22.62
N GLY A 33 6.86 -11.68 -23.62
CA GLY A 33 6.87 -13.12 -23.95
C GLY A 33 6.14 -14.01 -22.94
N THR A 34 5.21 -13.45 -22.15
CA THR A 34 4.34 -14.24 -21.25
C THR A 34 3.00 -14.57 -21.91
N ASP A 35 2.49 -15.77 -21.61
CA ASP A 35 1.15 -16.22 -22.00
C ASP A 35 0.53 -16.99 -20.80
N PRO A 36 -0.53 -16.49 -20.17
CA PRO A 36 -1.17 -15.18 -20.45
C PRO A 36 -0.25 -13.98 -20.20
N ILE A 37 -0.57 -12.85 -20.82
CA ILE A 37 0.16 -11.58 -20.61
C ILE A 37 0.11 -11.20 -19.12
N ILE A 38 1.28 -10.91 -18.55
CA ILE A 38 1.41 -10.38 -17.20
C ILE A 38 1.50 -8.85 -17.30
N GLU A 39 0.50 -8.18 -16.77
CA GLU A 39 0.46 -6.72 -16.68
C GLU A 39 0.96 -6.27 -15.31
N VAL A 40 1.63 -5.12 -15.29
CA VAL A 40 2.20 -4.52 -14.08
C VAL A 40 2.09 -3.01 -14.11
N ILE A 41 2.04 -2.40 -12.93
CA ILE A 41 2.31 -0.98 -12.75
C ILE A 41 3.81 -0.80 -12.56
N TYR A 42 4.40 0.15 -13.30
CA TYR A 42 5.79 0.56 -13.14
C TYR A 42 5.86 2.04 -12.79
N LYS A 43 6.47 2.34 -11.63
CA LYS A 43 6.69 3.70 -11.13
C LYS A 43 8.21 3.92 -11.01
N PRO A 44 8.88 4.52 -12.04
CA PRO A 44 10.31 4.82 -11.97
C PRO A 44 10.57 5.93 -10.95
N VAL A 45 11.62 5.78 -10.13
CA VAL A 45 12.04 6.81 -9.16
C VAL A 45 12.31 8.16 -9.84
N ALA A 46 12.87 8.15 -11.04
CA ALA A 46 13.11 9.36 -11.83
C ALA A 46 11.82 10.13 -12.22
N GLY A 47 10.64 9.48 -12.09
CA GLY A 47 9.34 10.08 -12.36
C GLY A 47 8.60 10.56 -11.11
N GLU A 48 9.20 10.44 -9.93
CA GLU A 48 8.62 10.93 -8.68
C GLU A 48 8.71 12.45 -8.60
N ARG A 49 7.64 13.07 -8.07
CA ARG A 49 7.63 14.49 -7.74
C ARG A 49 8.07 14.65 -6.29
N PRO A 50 9.02 15.53 -5.98
CA PRO A 50 9.41 15.82 -4.61
C PRO A 50 8.21 16.26 -3.77
N LEU A 51 8.06 15.66 -2.61
CA LEU A 51 7.04 16.02 -1.63
C LEU A 51 7.71 16.72 -0.45
N TRP A 52 7.18 17.87 -0.05
CA TRP A 52 7.77 18.70 1.02
C TRP A 52 7.77 18.00 2.39
N ASP A 53 6.80 17.10 2.61
CA ASP A 53 6.63 16.35 3.86
C ASP A 53 7.22 14.92 3.81
N PHE A 54 7.80 14.52 2.68
CA PHE A 54 8.58 13.29 2.52
C PHE A 54 9.95 13.61 1.91
N PRO A 55 10.82 14.38 2.63
CA PRO A 55 12.08 14.86 2.09
C PRO A 55 13.13 13.76 1.91
N ASP A 56 13.01 12.66 2.65
CA ASP A 56 13.99 11.59 2.68
C ASP A 56 13.50 10.34 1.93
N GLY A 57 14.43 9.61 1.32
CA GLY A 57 14.14 8.39 0.57
C GLY A 57 13.40 8.67 -0.74
N ASN A 58 12.64 7.69 -1.20
CA ASN A 58 11.77 7.79 -2.36
C ASN A 58 10.44 7.05 -2.12
N LEU A 59 9.44 7.33 -2.97
CA LEU A 59 8.11 6.75 -2.84
C LEU A 59 8.11 5.25 -3.19
N ALA A 60 8.97 4.83 -4.13
CA ALA A 60 9.11 3.43 -4.53
C ALA A 60 9.53 2.54 -3.34
N PHE A 61 10.41 3.04 -2.46
CA PHE A 61 10.82 2.32 -1.25
C PHE A 61 9.67 2.15 -0.25
N ARG A 62 8.80 3.16 -0.10
CA ARG A 62 7.63 3.08 0.76
C ARG A 62 6.56 2.12 0.20
N GLU A 63 6.34 2.14 -1.11
CA GLU A 63 5.48 1.14 -1.79
C GLU A 63 5.96 -0.28 -1.52
N TYR A 64 7.26 -0.52 -1.69
CA TYR A 64 7.85 -1.83 -1.43
C TYR A 64 7.80 -2.21 0.05
N SER A 65 8.05 -1.28 0.96
CA SER A 65 7.93 -1.50 2.41
C SER A 65 6.52 -1.89 2.82
N ALA A 66 5.50 -1.28 2.22
CA ALA A 66 4.11 -1.64 2.45
C ALA A 66 3.81 -3.09 1.97
N PHE A 67 4.30 -3.47 0.78
CA PHE A 67 4.20 -4.86 0.32
C PHE A 67 4.93 -5.82 1.26
N LEU A 68 6.17 -5.55 1.60
CA LEU A 68 6.99 -6.40 2.47
C LEU A 68 6.32 -6.63 3.83
N LEU A 69 5.80 -5.56 4.46
CA LEU A 69 5.07 -5.66 5.72
C LEU A 69 3.78 -6.48 5.55
N SER A 70 3.01 -6.22 4.48
CA SER A 70 1.77 -6.94 4.17
C SER A 70 2.00 -8.44 4.00
N ASP A 71 3.07 -8.84 3.32
CA ASP A 71 3.41 -10.24 3.07
C ASP A 71 3.93 -10.93 4.34
N LEU A 72 4.92 -10.34 5.00
CA LEU A 72 5.55 -10.92 6.20
C LEU A 72 4.55 -11.06 7.35
N ALA A 73 3.71 -10.06 7.59
CA ALA A 73 2.70 -10.08 8.64
C ALA A 73 1.39 -10.78 8.24
N LYS A 74 1.31 -11.35 7.01
CA LYS A 74 0.17 -12.12 6.50
C LYS A 74 -1.12 -11.32 6.31
N PHE A 75 -0.99 -10.01 6.11
CA PHE A 75 -2.14 -9.21 5.63
C PHE A 75 -2.55 -9.61 4.22
N ASN A 76 -1.58 -9.88 3.35
CA ASN A 76 -1.80 -10.25 1.95
C ASN A 76 -2.76 -9.28 1.23
N ILE A 77 -2.64 -7.97 1.52
CA ILE A 77 -3.56 -6.95 1.03
C ILE A 77 -2.93 -6.03 -0.01
N VAL A 78 -1.60 -5.99 -0.08
CA VAL A 78 -0.86 -5.26 -1.12
C VAL A 78 -0.53 -6.23 -2.25
N PRO A 79 -0.74 -5.85 -3.54
CA PRO A 79 -0.33 -6.67 -4.67
C PRO A 79 1.17 -6.97 -4.65
N TYR A 80 1.60 -8.05 -5.30
CA TYR A 80 3.01 -8.39 -5.39
C TYR A 80 3.83 -7.23 -5.96
N THR A 81 4.85 -6.81 -5.23
CA THR A 81 5.63 -5.60 -5.54
C THR A 81 7.12 -5.91 -5.44
N VAL A 82 7.90 -5.39 -6.37
CA VAL A 82 9.36 -5.52 -6.39
C VAL A 82 10.02 -4.17 -6.69
N LEU A 83 11.27 -4.03 -6.28
CA LEU A 83 12.16 -2.95 -6.70
C LEU A 83 13.12 -3.49 -7.75
N ARG A 84 13.20 -2.85 -8.92
CA ARG A 84 14.07 -3.31 -10.00
C ARG A 84 14.33 -2.23 -11.05
N GLU A 85 15.29 -2.49 -11.92
CA GLU A 85 15.48 -1.73 -13.15
C GLU A 85 14.35 -2.00 -14.15
N GLY A 86 13.93 -0.96 -14.85
CA GLY A 86 12.95 -1.02 -15.92
C GLY A 86 13.34 -0.08 -17.08
N PRO A 87 12.45 0.09 -18.09
CA PRO A 87 12.74 0.89 -19.28
C PRO A 87 13.12 2.36 -19.01
N PHE A 88 12.70 2.92 -17.87
CA PHE A 88 13.01 4.30 -17.45
C PHE A 88 13.84 4.35 -16.15
N GLY A 89 14.67 3.33 -15.91
CA GLY A 89 15.56 3.23 -14.77
C GLY A 89 14.94 2.48 -13.58
N PHE A 90 15.61 2.58 -12.44
CA PHE A 90 15.19 1.92 -11.20
C PHE A 90 13.84 2.44 -10.70
N GLY A 91 12.99 1.52 -10.22
CA GLY A 91 11.69 1.88 -9.69
C GLY A 91 10.93 0.71 -9.07
N MET A 92 9.71 0.97 -8.66
CA MET A 92 8.75 0.00 -8.16
C MET A 92 7.99 -0.63 -9.33
N VAL A 93 7.85 -1.96 -9.31
CA VAL A 93 7.00 -2.73 -10.22
C VAL A 93 6.02 -3.54 -9.39
N GLN A 94 4.72 -3.34 -9.63
CA GLN A 94 3.63 -3.98 -8.89
C GLN A 94 2.71 -4.73 -9.83
N GLU A 95 2.28 -5.92 -9.44
CA GLU A 95 1.27 -6.70 -10.13
C GLU A 95 0.01 -5.88 -10.39
N TRP A 96 -0.49 -5.91 -11.62
CA TRP A 96 -1.77 -5.31 -11.99
C TRP A 96 -2.92 -6.16 -11.48
N ILE A 97 -3.85 -5.55 -10.77
CA ILE A 97 -5.07 -6.23 -10.31
C ILE A 97 -6.21 -5.89 -11.29
N HIS A 98 -6.78 -6.91 -11.92
CA HIS A 98 -7.97 -6.76 -12.76
C HIS A 98 -9.20 -6.63 -11.87
N ILE A 99 -9.68 -5.41 -11.71
CA ILE A 99 -10.84 -5.08 -10.89
C ILE A 99 -12.15 -5.57 -11.53
N ASP A 100 -13.18 -5.69 -10.72
CA ASP A 100 -14.55 -5.89 -11.16
C ASP A 100 -15.21 -4.53 -11.39
N ASP A 101 -15.35 -4.13 -12.64
CA ASP A 101 -15.95 -2.84 -13.04
C ASP A 101 -17.43 -2.69 -12.65
N SER A 102 -18.09 -3.78 -12.19
CA SER A 102 -19.46 -3.73 -11.69
C SER A 102 -19.58 -3.27 -10.24
N VAL A 103 -18.46 -3.20 -9.51
CA VAL A 103 -18.41 -2.74 -8.11
C VAL A 103 -18.34 -1.23 -8.06
N ASP A 104 -19.36 -0.59 -7.46
CA ASP A 104 -19.23 0.81 -7.03
C ASP A 104 -18.26 0.87 -5.83
N VAL A 105 -17.04 1.30 -6.10
CA VAL A 105 -15.95 1.30 -5.10
C VAL A 105 -16.21 2.29 -3.96
N VAL A 106 -17.01 3.34 -4.19
CA VAL A 106 -17.39 4.31 -3.14
C VAL A 106 -18.42 3.67 -2.21
N GLU A 107 -19.46 3.06 -2.76
CA GLU A 107 -20.46 2.33 -1.97
C GLU A 107 -19.81 1.17 -1.20
N PHE A 108 -18.98 0.36 -1.88
CA PHE A 108 -18.23 -0.71 -1.23
C PHE A 108 -17.36 -0.19 -0.08
N GLY A 109 -16.57 0.86 -0.33
CA GLY A 109 -15.62 1.42 0.65
C GLY A 109 -16.27 2.08 1.86
N GLN A 110 -17.58 2.40 1.79
CA GLN A 110 -18.39 2.91 2.92
C GLN A 110 -19.09 1.78 3.70
N GLY A 111 -18.96 0.54 3.23
CA GLY A 111 -19.58 -0.63 3.85
C GLY A 111 -18.86 -1.10 5.11
N ASP A 112 -19.43 -2.17 5.70
CA ASP A 112 -18.87 -2.86 6.87
C ASP A 112 -18.36 -4.25 6.45
N ASP A 113 -17.28 -4.28 5.65
CA ASP A 113 -16.65 -5.50 5.17
C ASP A 113 -15.37 -5.79 5.96
N ALA A 114 -15.16 -7.06 6.33
CA ALA A 114 -13.97 -7.48 7.08
C ALA A 114 -12.64 -7.21 6.34
N GLN A 115 -12.66 -7.16 5.00
CA GLN A 115 -11.49 -6.82 4.22
C GLN A 115 -11.19 -5.31 4.29
N LEU A 116 -12.22 -4.46 4.35
CA LEU A 116 -12.07 -3.02 4.59
C LEU A 116 -11.50 -2.75 5.99
N ARG A 117 -12.00 -3.44 7.02
CA ARG A 117 -11.44 -3.37 8.38
C ARG A 117 -9.96 -3.75 8.39
N LYS A 118 -9.60 -4.84 7.70
CA LYS A 118 -8.20 -5.28 7.57
C LYS A 118 -7.34 -4.22 6.87
N LEU A 119 -7.84 -3.57 5.82
CA LEU A 119 -7.13 -2.49 5.13
C LEU A 119 -7.01 -1.24 6.02
N ALA A 120 -8.08 -0.86 6.75
CA ALA A 120 -8.04 0.26 7.69
C ALA A 120 -6.99 0.05 8.80
N LEU A 121 -6.91 -1.17 9.35
CA LEU A 121 -5.88 -1.54 10.31
C LEU A 121 -4.47 -1.43 9.69
N PHE A 122 -4.30 -1.93 8.47
CA PHE A 122 -3.03 -1.84 7.74
C PHE A 122 -2.62 -0.39 7.52
N ASP A 123 -3.53 0.46 7.04
CA ASP A 123 -3.29 1.89 6.85
C ASP A 123 -2.91 2.60 8.17
N ALA A 124 -3.53 2.21 9.29
CA ALA A 124 -3.18 2.74 10.61
C ALA A 124 -1.77 2.32 11.05
N ILE A 125 -1.33 1.11 10.74
CA ILE A 125 0.01 0.61 11.04
C ILE A 125 1.06 1.37 10.23
N ILE A 126 0.88 1.43 8.91
CA ILE A 126 1.84 2.08 8.01
C ILE A 126 1.71 3.59 7.98
N ASN A 127 0.71 4.17 8.68
CA ASN A 127 0.42 5.61 8.68
C ASN A 127 0.21 6.14 7.25
N ASN A 128 -0.70 5.51 6.51
CA ASN A 128 -1.02 5.93 5.15
C ASN A 128 -1.62 7.33 5.14
N THR A 129 -1.05 8.25 4.35
CA THR A 129 -1.48 9.66 4.35
C THR A 129 -2.39 10.02 3.17
N ASP A 130 -2.79 9.03 2.34
CA ASP A 130 -3.60 9.32 1.14
C ASP A 130 -4.50 8.14 0.68
N ARG A 131 -5.12 7.38 1.61
CA ARG A 131 -6.06 6.31 1.23
C ARG A 131 -7.35 6.88 0.67
N LYS A 132 -7.58 6.65 -0.64
CA LYS A 132 -8.77 7.04 -1.40
C LYS A 132 -9.61 5.83 -1.78
N PHE A 133 -10.87 6.06 -2.20
CA PHE A 133 -11.71 4.99 -2.73
C PHE A 133 -11.13 4.36 -4.00
N GLY A 134 -10.52 5.16 -4.89
CA GLY A 134 -9.85 4.64 -6.09
C GLY A 134 -8.62 3.76 -5.83
N HIS A 135 -8.14 3.70 -4.58
CA HIS A 135 -7.05 2.80 -4.18
C HIS A 135 -7.54 1.44 -3.64
N LEU A 136 -8.86 1.19 -3.65
CA LEU A 136 -9.51 -0.06 -3.27
C LEU A 136 -9.71 -0.91 -4.54
N LEU A 137 -8.95 -1.97 -4.68
CA LEU A 137 -8.98 -2.84 -5.86
C LEU A 137 -9.75 -4.12 -5.52
N VAL A 138 -11.03 -4.17 -5.88
CA VAL A 138 -11.87 -5.37 -5.70
C VAL A 138 -11.81 -6.18 -6.97
N ASP A 139 -11.31 -7.41 -6.91
CA ASP A 139 -11.26 -8.29 -8.08
C ASP A 139 -12.61 -9.01 -8.32
N LYS A 140 -12.71 -9.72 -9.45
CA LYS A 140 -13.93 -10.47 -9.84
C LYS A 140 -14.30 -11.62 -8.88
N ASN A 141 -13.42 -11.98 -7.95
CA ASN A 141 -13.69 -12.97 -6.91
C ASN A 141 -14.10 -12.30 -5.59
N GLY A 142 -14.23 -10.98 -5.56
CA GLY A 142 -14.52 -10.18 -4.38
C GLY A 142 -13.35 -10.01 -3.42
N ALA A 143 -12.11 -10.32 -3.84
CA ALA A 143 -10.94 -10.09 -3.01
C ALA A 143 -10.47 -8.64 -3.10
N LEU A 144 -10.26 -7.99 -1.94
CA LEU A 144 -9.79 -6.62 -1.84
C LEU A 144 -8.26 -6.59 -1.76
N LYS A 145 -7.65 -5.74 -2.61
CA LYS A 145 -6.28 -5.27 -2.48
C LYS A 145 -6.26 -3.75 -2.33
N GLY A 146 -5.21 -3.24 -1.68
CA GLY A 146 -4.93 -1.80 -1.64
C GLY A 146 -3.71 -1.48 -2.49
N CYS A 147 -3.71 -0.35 -3.17
CA CYS A 147 -2.56 0.18 -3.90
C CYS A 147 -2.20 1.61 -3.44
N ASP A 148 -1.15 2.16 -4.04
CA ASP A 148 -0.67 3.54 -3.84
C ASP A 148 -0.27 3.85 -2.38
N HIS A 149 0.75 3.15 -1.90
CA HIS A 149 1.28 3.28 -0.54
C HIS A 149 2.55 4.16 -0.46
N GLY A 150 2.88 4.89 -1.53
CA GLY A 150 4.11 5.71 -1.61
C GLY A 150 4.21 6.81 -0.55
N VAL A 151 3.08 7.29 -0.05
CA VAL A 151 3.02 8.33 1.00
C VAL A 151 2.63 7.74 2.36
N SER A 152 3.35 6.70 2.77
CA SER A 152 3.20 6.00 4.04
C SER A 152 4.46 6.05 4.89
N PHE A 153 4.41 5.54 6.12
CA PHE A 153 5.52 5.42 7.09
C PHE A 153 6.06 6.74 7.63
N HIS A 154 5.40 7.88 7.40
CA HIS A 154 5.85 9.15 7.96
C HIS A 154 6.11 9.05 9.47
N SER A 155 7.16 9.74 9.96
CA SER A 155 7.57 9.74 11.37
C SER A 155 6.56 10.42 12.30
N GLU A 156 5.79 11.40 11.80
CA GLU A 156 4.65 12.00 12.50
C GLU A 156 3.36 11.25 12.17
N ASP A 157 2.41 11.23 13.10
CA ASP A 157 1.09 10.62 12.87
C ASP A 157 0.26 11.50 11.93
N LYS A 158 0.09 11.05 10.69
CA LYS A 158 -0.60 11.78 9.61
C LYS A 158 -1.60 10.90 8.86
N LEU A 159 -2.19 9.90 9.53
CA LEU A 159 -3.17 9.01 8.89
C LEU A 159 -4.29 9.81 8.23
N ARG A 160 -4.47 9.61 6.93
CA ARG A 160 -5.57 10.15 6.11
C ARG A 160 -6.16 9.03 5.30
N THR A 161 -7.42 8.75 5.55
CA THR A 161 -8.11 7.62 4.93
C THR A 161 -9.58 7.93 4.72
N VAL A 162 -10.20 7.24 3.77
CA VAL A 162 -11.66 7.22 3.60
C VAL A 162 -12.33 6.15 4.48
N LEU A 163 -11.56 5.35 5.25
CA LEU A 163 -12.05 4.19 6.01
C LEU A 163 -12.23 4.50 7.51
N TRP A 164 -12.79 5.67 7.83
CA TRP A 164 -13.01 6.09 9.23
C TRP A 164 -14.24 5.48 9.89
N GLN A 165 -15.08 4.72 9.16
CA GLN A 165 -16.27 4.08 9.73
C GLN A 165 -15.97 3.12 10.89
N PHE A 166 -14.74 2.61 10.98
CA PHE A 166 -14.29 1.71 12.05
C PHE A 166 -13.67 2.42 13.26
N ALA A 167 -13.56 3.75 13.26
CA ALA A 167 -12.93 4.51 14.36
C ALA A 167 -13.53 4.16 15.72
N ASN A 168 -12.67 3.94 16.74
CA ASN A 168 -13.04 3.51 18.10
C ASN A 168 -13.62 2.10 18.24
N GLU A 169 -13.78 1.35 17.17
CA GLU A 169 -14.20 -0.04 17.28
C GLU A 169 -13.08 -0.93 17.82
N GLU A 170 -13.43 -1.92 18.62
CA GLU A 170 -12.50 -2.91 19.11
C GLU A 170 -11.97 -3.80 17.97
N PHE A 171 -10.71 -4.19 18.05
CA PHE A 171 -10.15 -5.16 17.12
C PHE A 171 -10.75 -6.56 17.32
N SER A 172 -11.13 -7.19 16.22
CA SER A 172 -11.50 -8.60 16.21
C SER A 172 -10.30 -9.51 16.51
N ASN A 173 -10.55 -10.76 16.85
CA ASN A 173 -9.49 -11.75 17.08
C ASN A 173 -8.54 -11.91 15.86
N ASN A 174 -9.05 -11.78 14.63
CA ASN A 174 -8.24 -11.85 13.42
C ASN A 174 -7.32 -10.62 13.29
N GLU A 175 -7.82 -9.44 13.60
CA GLU A 175 -7.05 -8.18 13.58
C GLU A 175 -5.97 -8.19 14.67
N ILE A 176 -6.28 -8.69 15.87
CA ILE A 176 -5.30 -8.90 16.96
C ILE A 176 -4.21 -9.89 16.51
N ALA A 177 -4.56 -10.96 15.83
CA ALA A 177 -3.58 -11.91 15.31
C ALA A 177 -2.65 -11.25 14.27
N LEU A 178 -3.19 -10.43 13.35
CA LEU A 178 -2.40 -9.67 12.40
C LEU A 178 -1.47 -8.66 13.09
N LEU A 179 -1.96 -7.92 14.09
CA LEU A 179 -1.14 -7.01 14.89
C LEU A 179 0.00 -7.74 15.61
N ASN A 180 -0.26 -8.92 16.15
CA ASN A 180 0.78 -9.72 16.79
C ASN A 180 1.82 -10.23 15.79
N ASN A 181 1.42 -10.56 14.56
CA ASN A 181 2.36 -10.88 13.50
C ASN A 181 3.28 -9.68 13.21
N VAL A 182 2.72 -8.46 13.04
CA VAL A 182 3.52 -7.25 12.81
C VAL A 182 4.46 -6.98 14.00
N LYS A 183 3.97 -7.10 15.24
CA LYS A 183 4.78 -6.91 16.45
C LYS A 183 5.96 -7.88 16.53
N GLY A 184 5.80 -9.08 15.99
CA GLY A 184 6.84 -10.12 15.95
C GLY A 184 7.86 -9.96 14.83
N LEU A 185 7.69 -9.00 13.92
CA LEU A 185 8.63 -8.79 12.81
C LEU A 185 9.95 -8.15 13.30
N ASP A 186 11.04 -8.57 12.67
CA ASP A 186 12.30 -7.85 12.75
C ASP A 186 12.24 -6.59 11.88
N LEU A 187 12.06 -5.43 12.49
CA LEU A 187 11.96 -4.15 11.77
C LEU A 187 13.29 -3.72 11.12
N ASP A 188 14.41 -4.36 11.44
CA ASP A 188 15.68 -4.13 10.76
C ASP A 188 15.63 -4.47 9.27
N LEU A 189 14.69 -5.31 8.84
CA LEU A 189 14.42 -5.62 7.44
C LEU A 189 14.03 -4.39 6.60
N PHE A 190 13.57 -3.31 7.23
CA PHE A 190 13.14 -2.08 6.56
C PHE A 190 14.25 -1.03 6.44
N LYS A 191 15.44 -1.24 7.03
CA LYS A 191 16.54 -0.25 7.10
C LYS A 191 17.08 0.19 5.73
N GLU A 192 16.91 -0.63 4.70
CA GLU A 192 17.33 -0.27 3.34
C GLU A 192 16.33 0.66 2.65
N TYR A 193 15.09 0.76 3.16
CA TYR A 193 13.97 1.43 2.51
C TYR A 193 13.42 2.61 3.31
N LEU A 194 13.51 2.56 4.63
CA LEU A 194 12.97 3.56 5.55
C LEU A 194 14.06 4.13 6.43
N THR A 195 13.91 5.39 6.81
CA THR A 195 14.82 6.06 7.76
C THR A 195 14.67 5.49 9.17
N PRO A 196 15.69 5.66 10.04
CA PRO A 196 15.58 5.25 11.45
C PRO A 196 14.41 5.88 12.19
N ASP A 197 14.04 7.13 11.88
CA ASP A 197 12.92 7.84 12.50
C ASP A 197 11.58 7.25 12.06
N GLU A 198 11.42 6.87 10.79
CA GLU A 198 10.24 6.20 10.27
C GLU A 198 10.07 4.80 10.87
N ILE A 199 11.16 4.02 10.99
CA ILE A 199 11.13 2.70 11.65
C ILE A 199 10.79 2.85 13.13
N GLY A 200 11.37 3.82 13.82
CA GLY A 200 11.05 4.10 15.21
C GLY A 200 9.58 4.52 15.41
N ALA A 201 9.04 5.30 14.47
CA ALA A 201 7.63 5.69 14.49
C ALA A 201 6.69 4.50 14.20
N LEU A 202 7.05 3.63 13.25
CA LEU A 202 6.33 2.39 12.97
C LEU A 202 6.25 1.52 14.23
N SER A 203 7.37 1.31 14.93
CA SER A 203 7.42 0.55 16.17
C SER A 203 6.47 1.14 17.24
N ARG A 204 6.51 2.46 17.45
CA ARG A 204 5.62 3.13 18.42
C ARG A 204 4.14 3.01 18.06
N ARG A 205 3.79 3.09 16.76
CA ARG A 205 2.40 2.91 16.29
C ARG A 205 1.90 1.49 16.55
N ILE A 206 2.71 0.49 16.24
CA ILE A 206 2.38 -0.92 16.53
C ILE A 206 2.09 -1.11 18.01
N GLU A 207 2.98 -0.65 18.90
CA GLU A 207 2.78 -0.78 20.36
C GLU A 207 1.53 -0.03 20.84
N ARG A 208 1.24 1.14 20.28
CA ARG A 208 0.04 1.90 20.62
C ARG A 208 -1.23 1.16 20.20
N LEU A 209 -1.29 0.62 18.98
CA LEU A 209 -2.45 -0.14 18.48
C LEU A 209 -2.66 -1.43 19.30
N VAL A 210 -1.60 -2.15 19.60
CA VAL A 210 -1.67 -3.35 20.46
C VAL A 210 -2.20 -2.99 21.86
N THR A 211 -1.76 -1.87 22.43
CA THR A 211 -2.13 -1.45 23.79
C THR A 211 -3.56 -0.91 23.84
N SER A 212 -3.99 -0.14 22.84
CA SER A 212 -5.34 0.42 22.80
C SER A 212 -6.42 -0.61 22.50
N GLY A 213 -6.13 -1.61 21.67
CA GLY A 213 -7.08 -2.63 21.26
C GLY A 213 -8.20 -2.13 20.35
N ILE A 214 -8.12 -0.86 19.87
CA ILE A 214 -9.17 -0.20 19.07
C ILE A 214 -8.58 0.52 17.86
N PHE A 215 -9.41 0.72 16.84
CA PHE A 215 -9.07 1.59 15.70
C PHE A 215 -8.87 3.03 16.13
N PRO A 216 -7.88 3.76 15.54
CA PRO A 216 -7.62 5.16 15.89
C PRO A 216 -8.77 6.08 15.48
N GLU A 217 -8.88 7.21 16.15
CA GLU A 217 -9.76 8.32 15.76
C GLU A 217 -9.12 9.22 14.71
N PRO A 218 -9.95 9.92 13.90
CA PRO A 218 -9.47 11.00 13.03
C PRO A 218 -8.71 12.07 13.81
N SER A 219 -7.55 12.48 13.31
CA SER A 219 -6.79 13.58 13.92
C SER A 219 -7.55 14.89 13.81
N GLN A 220 -7.54 15.69 14.87
CA GLN A 220 -8.09 17.06 14.86
C GLN A 220 -7.06 18.10 14.39
N SER A 221 -5.78 17.76 14.37
CA SER A 221 -4.68 18.65 13.98
C SER A 221 -4.20 18.45 12.54
N TRP A 222 -4.68 17.41 11.86
CA TRP A 222 -4.31 17.04 10.50
C TRP A 222 -5.57 16.69 9.69
N PRO A 223 -5.64 17.02 8.37
CA PRO A 223 -6.79 16.65 7.55
C PRO A 223 -6.99 15.13 7.54
N ALA A 224 -8.12 14.66 8.07
CA ALA A 224 -8.37 13.23 8.26
C ALA A 224 -8.67 12.47 6.96
N VAL A 225 -9.19 13.16 5.93
CA VAL A 225 -9.56 12.55 4.63
C VAL A 225 -8.75 13.21 3.52
N PRO A 226 -8.19 12.43 2.57
CA PRO A 226 -7.50 12.98 1.42
C PRO A 226 -8.48 13.70 0.48
N TRP A 227 -7.99 14.67 -0.29
CA TRP A 227 -8.78 15.38 -1.27
C TRP A 227 -8.10 15.35 -2.65
N PRO A 228 -8.83 14.99 -3.73
CA PRO A 228 -10.17 14.38 -3.71
C PRO A 228 -10.16 12.98 -3.06
N PRO A 229 -11.31 12.49 -2.52
CA PRO A 229 -11.37 11.18 -1.85
C PRO A 229 -11.49 10.00 -2.83
N VAL A 230 -11.60 10.29 -4.13
CA VAL A 230 -11.68 9.31 -5.24
C VAL A 230 -10.51 9.50 -6.17
#